data_459f38a73eb31b3b441a1e97eabbcaf2
#
_entry.id   459f38a73eb31b3b441a1e97eabbcaf2
#
_cell.length_a   1.000
_cell.length_b   1.000
_cell.length_c   1.000
_cell.angle_alpha   90.00
_cell.angle_beta   90.00
_cell.angle_gamma   90.00
#
_symmetry.space_group_name_H-M   'P 1'
#
loop_
_entity.id
_entity.type
_entity.pdbx_description
1 polymer ?
#
loop_
_entity_poly.entity_id
_entity_poly.type
_entity_poly.pdbx_seq_one_letter_code
_entity_poly.pdbx_strand_id
1 'polypeptide(L)'
;MSECIFCKIVKSEAPCHKIWENEKHLAFLSIFPNTEAFTVVITKKHYPSYAFDIPEDVLTDLVIASKKVAKLLDNKLNDVGRTGMIFEGFGVNHIHTKLFPMHGTKIKGWKPIKSNVEELNLAIVHV
;
A
#
# COMPACT_ATOMS: atom_id res chain seq x y z
N MET A 1 8.66 4.63 19.84
CA MET A 1 7.72 4.10 20.27
C MET A 1 7.40 2.70 19.95
N SER A 2 7.35 1.96 20.98
CA SER A 2 7.22 0.53 20.95
C SER A 2 5.86 0.05 20.47
N GLU A 3 4.91 0.96 20.29
CA GLU A 3 3.55 0.54 19.97
C GLU A 3 3.29 0.27 18.50
N CYS A 4 4.21 0.65 17.62
CA CYS A 4 4.00 0.44 16.19
C CYS A 4 4.18 -1.03 15.83
N ILE A 5 3.09 -1.67 15.40
CA ILE A 5 3.13 -3.09 15.06
C ILE A 5 4.04 -3.35 13.85
N PHE A 6 4.12 -2.41 12.89
CA PHE A 6 5.00 -2.57 11.74
C PHE A 6 6.47 -2.46 12.14
N CYS A 7 6.80 -1.58 13.07
CA CYS A 7 8.16 -1.52 13.62
C CYS A 7 8.52 -2.83 14.30
N LYS A 8 7.57 -3.44 15.02
CA LYS A 8 7.79 -4.75 15.66
C LYS A 8 8.04 -5.84 14.63
N ILE A 9 7.29 -5.82 13.53
CA ILE A 9 7.47 -6.77 12.44
C ILE A 9 8.87 -6.65 11.85
N VAL A 10 9.33 -5.42 11.61
CA VAL A 10 10.67 -5.17 11.08
C VAL A 10 11.74 -5.74 12.01
N LYS A 11 11.55 -5.65 13.32
CA LYS A 11 12.50 -6.15 14.32
C LYS A 11 12.33 -7.63 14.63
N SER A 12 11.41 -8.30 13.96
CA SER A 12 11.07 -9.70 14.22
C SER A 12 10.49 -9.93 15.62
N GLU A 13 9.90 -8.89 16.21
CA GLU A 13 9.23 -8.96 17.51
C GLU A 13 7.75 -9.32 17.36
N ALA A 14 7.23 -9.30 16.14
CA ALA A 14 5.87 -9.72 15.83
C ALA A 14 5.90 -10.54 14.55
N PRO A 15 5.04 -11.59 14.44
CA PRO A 15 5.05 -12.44 13.26
C PRO A 15 4.38 -11.76 12.06
N CYS A 16 4.79 -12.19 10.88
CA CYS A 16 4.12 -11.81 9.64
C CYS A 16 4.40 -12.89 8.59
N HIS A 17 3.59 -12.88 7.52
CA HIS A 17 3.82 -13.75 6.37
C HIS A 17 4.61 -12.95 5.33
N LYS A 18 5.92 -12.91 5.51
CA LYS A 18 6.80 -12.14 4.64
C LYS A 18 6.88 -12.77 3.25
N ILE A 19 6.74 -11.97 2.22
CA ILE A 19 6.83 -12.44 0.83
C ILE A 19 7.96 -11.77 0.06
N TRP A 20 8.47 -10.64 0.55
CA TRP A 20 9.54 -9.92 -0.14
C TRP A 20 10.22 -8.95 0.81
N GLU A 21 11.49 -8.71 0.58
CA GLU A 21 12.27 -7.82 1.43
C GLU A 21 13.47 -7.31 0.66
N ASN A 22 13.83 -6.05 0.89
CA ASN A 22 15.13 -5.53 0.49
C ASN A 22 15.72 -4.78 1.69
N GLU A 23 16.78 -4.01 1.45
CA GLU A 23 17.47 -3.32 2.53
C GLU A 23 16.58 -2.35 3.31
N LYS A 24 15.67 -1.67 2.63
CA LYS A 24 14.86 -0.59 3.20
C LYS A 24 13.38 -0.90 3.33
N HIS A 25 12.90 -1.98 2.75
CA HIS A 25 11.47 -2.27 2.67
C HIS A 25 11.19 -3.73 2.97
N LEU A 26 9.94 -3.99 3.37
CA LEU A 26 9.45 -5.31 3.70
C LEU A 26 8.01 -5.44 3.20
N ALA A 27 7.67 -6.56 2.60
CA ALA A 27 6.31 -6.83 2.16
C ALA A 27 5.80 -8.12 2.78
N PHE A 28 4.56 -8.09 3.24
CA PHE A 28 3.93 -9.25 3.89
C PHE A 28 2.43 -9.27 3.58
N LEU A 29 1.85 -10.45 3.70
CA LEU A 29 0.42 -10.60 3.48
C LEU A 29 -0.38 -9.97 4.60
N SER A 30 -1.47 -9.31 4.25
CA SER A 30 -2.39 -8.75 5.25
C SER A 30 -3.14 -9.87 5.96
N ILE A 31 -3.35 -9.72 7.27
CA ILE A 31 -4.20 -10.65 8.03
C ILE A 31 -5.68 -10.30 7.88
N PHE A 32 -6.00 -9.18 7.21
CA PHE A 32 -7.38 -8.79 6.90
C PHE A 32 -7.51 -8.60 5.40
N PRO A 33 -7.40 -9.67 4.59
CA PRO A 33 -7.33 -9.53 3.15
C PRO A 33 -8.68 -9.15 2.54
N ASN A 34 -8.64 -8.26 1.56
CA ASN A 34 -9.78 -7.90 0.75
C ASN A 34 -9.82 -8.71 -0.55
N THR A 35 -8.66 -9.17 -0.99
CA THR A 35 -8.52 -10.05 -2.15
C THR A 35 -7.47 -11.10 -1.81
N GLU A 36 -7.36 -12.12 -2.67
CA GLU A 36 -6.30 -13.10 -2.53
C GLU A 36 -4.94 -12.41 -2.60
N ALA A 37 -4.06 -12.75 -1.66
CA ALA A 37 -2.71 -12.21 -1.56
C ALA A 37 -2.67 -10.69 -1.38
N PHE A 38 -3.67 -10.11 -0.71
CA PHE A 38 -3.66 -8.71 -0.33
C PHE A 38 -2.38 -8.43 0.47
N THR A 39 -1.55 -7.54 -0.03
CA THR A 39 -0.18 -7.38 0.47
C THR A 39 0.05 -5.96 0.99
N VAL A 40 0.85 -5.86 2.05
CA VAL A 40 1.27 -4.59 2.63
C VAL A 40 2.76 -4.43 2.39
N VAL A 41 3.18 -3.27 1.89
CA VAL A 41 4.60 -2.94 1.73
C VAL A 41 4.92 -1.78 2.64
N ILE A 42 5.92 -1.95 3.50
CA ILE A 42 6.30 -0.94 4.48
C ILE A 42 7.75 -0.52 4.30
N THR A 43 8.07 0.67 4.80
CA THR A 43 9.46 1.07 5.00
C THR A 43 9.96 0.42 6.29
N LYS A 44 11.23 0.03 6.34
CA LYS A 44 11.82 -0.51 7.57
C LYS A 44 12.01 0.60 8.61
N LYS A 45 12.35 1.80 8.15
CA LYS A 45 12.42 2.96 9.04
C LYS A 45 11.01 3.51 9.25
N HIS A 46 10.70 3.94 10.46
CA HIS A 46 9.39 4.47 10.80
C HIS A 46 9.17 5.87 10.22
N TYR A 47 8.05 6.06 9.54
CA TYR A 47 7.55 7.36 9.09
C TYR A 47 6.04 7.36 9.32
N PRO A 48 5.42 8.54 9.50
CA PRO A 48 3.96 8.59 9.66
C PRO A 48 3.25 8.07 8.42
N SER A 49 2.01 7.64 8.58
CA SER A 49 1.29 6.90 7.54
C SER A 49 0.68 7.76 6.43
N TYR A 50 0.66 9.08 6.61
CA TYR A 50 0.09 9.94 5.58
C TYR A 50 1.13 10.18 4.48
N ALA A 51 0.84 9.66 3.29
CA ALA A 51 1.81 9.67 2.20
C ALA A 51 2.27 11.07 1.82
N PHE A 52 1.40 12.07 1.99
CA PHE A 52 1.72 13.43 1.60
C PHE A 52 2.53 14.20 2.64
N ASP A 53 2.82 13.57 3.79
CA ASP A 53 3.63 14.18 4.85
C ASP A 53 5.03 13.59 4.97
N ILE A 54 5.40 12.66 4.09
CA ILE A 54 6.73 12.05 4.16
C ILE A 54 7.65 12.65 3.10
N PRO A 55 8.98 12.56 3.29
CA PRO A 55 9.92 13.08 2.29
C PRO A 55 9.72 12.43 0.92
N GLU A 56 9.96 13.21 -0.13
CA GLU A 56 9.72 12.75 -1.50
C GLU A 56 10.56 11.53 -1.87
N ASP A 57 11.80 11.49 -1.41
CA ASP A 57 12.66 10.34 -1.69
C ASP A 57 12.16 9.07 -1.00
N VAL A 58 11.62 9.21 0.19
CA VAL A 58 11.02 8.07 0.91
C VAL A 58 9.77 7.58 0.16
N LEU A 59 8.92 8.52 -0.28
CA LEU A 59 7.72 8.17 -1.05
C LEU A 59 8.09 7.49 -2.36
N THR A 60 9.06 8.03 -3.08
CA THR A 60 9.51 7.46 -4.35
C THR A 60 10.06 6.06 -4.17
N ASP A 61 10.92 5.85 -3.18
CA ASP A 61 11.50 4.54 -2.89
C ASP A 61 10.43 3.51 -2.55
N LEU A 62 9.43 3.91 -1.78
CA LEU A 62 8.34 3.00 -1.40
C LEU A 62 7.50 2.62 -2.62
N VAL A 63 7.23 3.56 -3.52
CA VAL A 63 6.50 3.27 -4.76
C VAL A 63 7.30 2.29 -5.62
N ILE A 64 8.60 2.49 -5.75
CA ILE A 64 9.45 1.58 -6.53
C ILE A 64 9.48 0.18 -5.90
N ALA A 65 9.59 0.10 -4.57
CA ALA A 65 9.54 -1.18 -3.87
C ALA A 65 8.19 -1.87 -4.12
N SER A 66 7.10 -1.09 -4.04
CA SER A 66 5.76 -1.62 -4.28
C SER A 66 5.60 -2.13 -5.71
N LYS A 67 6.21 -1.46 -6.69
CA LYS A 67 6.22 -1.94 -8.08
C LYS A 67 6.84 -3.32 -8.17
N LYS A 68 7.98 -3.53 -7.51
CA LYS A 68 8.65 -4.84 -7.53
C LYS A 68 7.78 -5.93 -6.92
N VAL A 69 7.12 -5.63 -5.81
CA VAL A 69 6.22 -6.57 -5.14
C VAL A 69 4.99 -6.84 -6.02
N ALA A 70 4.41 -5.81 -6.61
CA ALA A 70 3.26 -5.98 -7.51
C ALA A 70 3.60 -6.89 -8.68
N LYS A 71 4.78 -6.73 -9.28
CA LYS A 71 5.22 -7.60 -10.37
C LYS A 71 5.39 -9.04 -9.90
N LEU A 72 5.88 -9.24 -8.69
CA LEU A 72 5.98 -10.58 -8.09
C LEU A 72 4.58 -11.21 -7.98
N LEU A 73 3.60 -10.45 -7.49
CA LEU A 73 2.22 -10.95 -7.35
C LEU A 73 1.61 -11.26 -8.72
N ASP A 74 1.79 -10.37 -9.69
CA ASP A 74 1.27 -10.58 -11.05
C ASP A 74 1.82 -11.87 -11.67
N ASN A 75 3.08 -12.19 -11.39
CA ASN A 75 3.73 -13.36 -11.96
C ASN A 75 3.41 -14.66 -11.24
N LYS A 76 3.10 -14.59 -9.95
CA LYS A 76 2.90 -15.79 -9.13
C LYS A 76 1.43 -16.20 -9.01
N LEU A 77 0.50 -15.26 -9.14
CA LEU A 77 -0.91 -15.55 -8.98
C LEU A 77 -1.56 -15.85 -10.34
N ASN A 78 -2.55 -16.74 -10.32
CA ASN A 78 -3.32 -17.04 -11.52
C ASN A 78 -4.43 -16.02 -11.69
N ASP A 79 -4.76 -15.71 -12.94
CA ASP A 79 -5.91 -14.89 -13.31
C ASP A 79 -5.87 -13.47 -12.77
N VAL A 80 -4.67 -12.93 -12.46
CA VAL A 80 -4.51 -11.56 -12.06
C VAL A 80 -4.25 -10.71 -13.29
N GLY A 81 -5.17 -9.79 -13.58
CA GLY A 81 -5.02 -8.87 -14.70
C GLY A 81 -4.06 -7.74 -14.37
N ARG A 82 -4.13 -7.24 -13.14
CA ARG A 82 -3.23 -6.21 -12.63
C ARG A 82 -3.38 -6.10 -11.13
N THR A 83 -2.40 -5.48 -10.50
CA THR A 83 -2.42 -5.21 -9.05
C THR A 83 -2.66 -3.73 -8.84
N GLY A 84 -3.65 -3.40 -8.02
CA GLY A 84 -3.91 -2.02 -7.60
C GLY A 84 -3.09 -1.67 -6.36
N MET A 85 -2.93 -0.37 -6.13
CA MET A 85 -2.17 0.14 -4.98
C MET A 85 -2.91 1.30 -4.35
N ILE A 86 -2.91 1.35 -3.02
CA ILE A 86 -3.53 2.45 -2.29
C ILE A 86 -2.66 2.85 -1.09
N PHE A 87 -2.66 4.16 -0.79
CA PHE A 87 -2.07 4.74 0.41
C PHE A 87 -3.23 5.34 1.23
N GLU A 88 -3.78 4.66 2.19
CA GLU A 88 -4.80 5.30 3.04
C GLU A 88 -4.33 5.46 4.49
N GLY A 89 -3.61 4.48 5.03
CA GLY A 89 -2.88 4.64 6.29
C GLY A 89 -3.67 4.85 7.56
N PHE A 90 -4.97 4.58 7.57
CA PHE A 90 -5.78 4.84 8.78
C PHE A 90 -5.57 3.81 9.89
N GLY A 91 -5.21 2.58 9.54
CA GLY A 91 -5.12 1.50 10.51
C GLY A 91 -3.85 1.50 11.35
N VAL A 92 -2.72 1.76 10.72
CA VAL A 92 -1.41 1.73 11.39
C VAL A 92 -0.62 2.97 11.00
N ASN A 93 -0.16 3.71 11.98
CA ASN A 93 0.60 4.95 11.73
C ASN A 93 2.06 4.65 11.43
N HIS A 94 2.30 4.05 10.28
CA HIS A 94 3.61 3.73 9.72
C HIS A 94 3.40 3.64 8.23
N ILE A 95 4.12 4.45 7.46
CA ILE A 95 3.88 4.55 6.02
C ILE A 95 3.89 3.17 5.36
N HIS A 96 2.89 2.92 4.55
CA HIS A 96 2.77 1.67 3.81
C HIS A 96 1.86 1.82 2.61
N THR A 97 2.06 0.96 1.64
CA THR A 97 1.12 0.76 0.54
C THR A 97 0.37 -0.53 0.76
N LYS A 98 -0.85 -0.58 0.24
CA LYS A 98 -1.64 -1.80 0.18
C LYS A 98 -1.78 -2.18 -1.28
N LEU A 99 -1.40 -3.41 -1.60
CA LEU A 99 -1.45 -3.95 -2.96
C LEU A 99 -2.56 -4.99 -3.01
N PHE A 100 -3.46 -4.83 -3.96
CA PHE A 100 -4.58 -5.76 -4.10
C PHE A 100 -4.61 -6.31 -5.52
N PRO A 101 -4.24 -7.59 -5.68
CA PRO A 101 -4.34 -8.25 -6.99
C PRO A 101 -5.79 -8.28 -7.44
N MET A 102 -6.03 -7.92 -8.70
CA MET A 102 -7.39 -7.79 -9.22
C MET A 102 -7.68 -8.89 -10.22
N HIS A 103 -8.77 -9.61 -9.99
CA HIS A 103 -9.24 -10.70 -10.86
C HIS A 103 -10.33 -10.23 -11.80
N GLY A 104 -10.50 -8.92 -11.92
CA GLY A 104 -11.48 -8.31 -12.80
C GLY A 104 -11.13 -6.85 -12.95
N THR A 105 -12.12 -6.04 -13.31
CA THR A 105 -11.91 -4.63 -13.60
C THR A 105 -12.42 -3.70 -12.52
N LYS A 106 -12.95 -4.25 -11.42
CA LYS A 106 -13.54 -3.46 -10.34
C LYS A 106 -12.86 -3.73 -9.01
N ILE A 107 -12.75 -2.71 -8.20
CA ILE A 107 -12.26 -2.83 -6.83
C ILE A 107 -13.44 -3.27 -5.97
N LYS A 108 -13.28 -4.39 -5.28
CA LYS A 108 -14.33 -4.93 -4.43
C LYS A 108 -14.75 -3.93 -3.38
N GLY A 109 -16.06 -3.72 -3.25
CA GLY A 109 -16.62 -2.82 -2.26
C GLY A 109 -16.69 -1.36 -2.67
N TRP A 110 -16.10 -1.02 -3.82
CA TRP A 110 -16.15 0.36 -4.30
C TRP A 110 -17.34 0.55 -5.23
N LYS A 111 -18.01 1.66 -5.06
CA LYS A 111 -19.15 2.02 -5.90
C LYS A 111 -18.87 3.36 -6.55
N PRO A 112 -19.15 3.50 -7.84
CA PRO A 112 -19.00 4.81 -8.49
C PRO A 112 -20.03 5.79 -7.92
N ILE A 113 -19.59 7.02 -7.74
CA ILE A 113 -20.47 8.12 -7.37
C ILE A 113 -20.27 9.25 -8.36
N LYS A 114 -21.27 10.10 -8.50
CA LYS A 114 -21.15 11.29 -9.34
C LYS A 114 -20.62 12.43 -8.49
N SER A 115 -19.71 13.20 -9.09
CA SER A 115 -19.23 14.43 -8.49
C SER A 115 -19.41 15.56 -9.49
N ASN A 116 -19.77 16.73 -8.99
CA ASN A 116 -19.90 17.94 -9.78
C ASN A 116 -18.80 18.91 -9.34
N VAL A 117 -18.00 19.35 -10.27
CA VAL A 117 -16.87 20.25 -9.96
C VAL A 117 -17.38 21.54 -9.31
N GLU A 118 -18.52 22.04 -9.76
CA GLU A 118 -19.12 23.26 -9.19
C GLU A 118 -19.54 23.06 -7.74
N GLU A 119 -20.13 21.91 -7.43
CA GLU A 119 -20.52 21.59 -6.05
C GLU A 119 -19.32 21.46 -5.14
N LEU A 120 -18.20 20.97 -5.66
CA LEU A 120 -16.97 20.82 -4.89
C LEU A 120 -16.26 22.14 -4.68
N ASN A 121 -16.66 23.17 -5.42
CA ASN A 121 -16.08 24.51 -5.32
C ASN A 121 -14.55 24.52 -5.46
N LEU A 122 -14.07 23.76 -6.42
CA LEU A 122 -12.63 23.62 -6.65
C LEU A 122 -12.17 24.62 -7.70
N ALA A 123 -11.02 25.26 -7.46
CA ALA A 123 -10.35 26.06 -8.45
C ALA A 123 -9.59 25.15 -9.41
N ILE A 124 -9.62 25.48 -10.69
CA ILE A 124 -8.84 24.75 -11.70
C ILE A 124 -7.44 25.32 -11.73
N VAL A 125 -6.45 24.48 -11.50
CA VAL A 125 -5.04 24.86 -11.52
C VAL A 125 -4.39 24.22 -12.73
N HIS A 126 -3.78 25.05 -13.57
CA HIS A 126 -3.04 24.58 -14.74
C HIS A 126 -1.54 24.58 -14.42
N VAL A 127 -0.90 23.45 -14.61
CA VAL A 127 0.54 23.27 -14.35
C VAL A 127 1.28 22.92 -15.62
#